data_b7295a19be4388316c9517212a867232
#
_entry.id   b7295a19be4388316c9517212a867232
#
_cell.length_a   1.000
_cell.length_b   1.000
_cell.length_c   1.000
_cell.angle_alpha   90.00
_cell.angle_beta   90.00
_cell.angle_gamma   90.00
#
_symmetry.space_group_name_H-M   'P 1'
#
loop_
_entity.id
_entity.type
_entity.pdbx_description
1 polymer ?
#
loop_
_entity_poly.entity_id
_entity_poly.type
_entity_poly.pdbx_seq_one_letter_code
_entity_poly.pdbx_strand_id
1 'polypeptide(L)'
;MWQIVLGSLGFLLYFIYDINSIRKKNVIFQKFFAVGTVFVVISLLMELLFLWGQCQHRIGRMIGFGTGAVGFFALLIYTLFFALPFEETYCEDNKLRAAYTEGMYGVCRHPGVLWFAGAYLCMWGMFGGWKQGIYFLLMIFWNYLYIIFQDLWTFPQTFFNYKEYQKNTPFLIPNRDSIRVCLYSIRKQLLIWGSNL
;
A
#
# COMPACT_ATOMS: atom_id res chain seq x y z
N MET A 1 10.76 -11.36 -18.14
CA MET A 1 11.76 -11.53 -17.05
C MET A 1 12.33 -10.21 -16.54
N TRP A 2 12.63 -9.25 -17.40
CA TRP A 2 13.13 -7.92 -16.98
C TRP A 2 12.16 -7.14 -16.08
N GLN A 3 10.84 -7.31 -16.28
CA GLN A 3 9.80 -6.71 -15.45
C GLN A 3 9.93 -7.12 -13.97
N ILE A 4 10.15 -8.43 -13.73
CA ILE A 4 10.36 -8.97 -12.38
C ILE A 4 11.59 -8.35 -11.73
N VAL A 5 12.70 -8.29 -12.46
CA VAL A 5 13.95 -7.71 -11.95
C VAL A 5 13.75 -6.25 -11.59
N LEU A 6 13.13 -5.48 -12.48
CA LEU A 6 12.88 -4.05 -12.25
C LEU A 6 11.96 -3.79 -11.06
N GLY A 7 10.85 -4.53 -10.96
CA GLY A 7 9.93 -4.42 -9.83
C GLY A 7 10.59 -4.81 -8.50
N SER A 8 11.38 -5.89 -8.49
CA SER A 8 12.13 -6.31 -7.29
C SER A 8 13.17 -5.28 -6.87
N LEU A 9 13.89 -4.68 -7.82
CA LEU A 9 14.79 -3.55 -7.52
C LEU A 9 14.06 -2.36 -6.93
N GLY A 10 12.84 -2.05 -7.40
CA GLY A 10 12.01 -1.01 -6.82
C GLY A 10 11.74 -1.24 -5.33
N PHE A 11 11.36 -2.47 -4.94
CA PHE A 11 11.16 -2.80 -3.53
C PHE A 11 12.46 -2.76 -2.72
N LEU A 12 13.59 -3.20 -3.27
CA LEU A 12 14.90 -3.07 -2.59
C LEU A 12 15.26 -1.61 -2.31
N LEU A 13 14.93 -0.69 -3.23
CA LEU A 13 15.12 0.74 -3.00
C LEU A 13 14.24 1.27 -1.86
N TYR A 14 13.03 0.75 -1.67
CA TYR A 14 12.19 1.07 -0.51
C TYR A 14 12.84 0.65 0.81
N PHE A 15 13.42 -0.55 0.89
CA PHE A 15 14.14 -0.98 2.09
C PHE A 15 15.33 -0.06 2.40
N ILE A 16 16.11 0.31 1.37
CA ILE A 16 17.25 1.22 1.55
C ILE A 16 16.77 2.60 2.01
N TYR A 17 15.68 3.11 1.44
CA TYR A 17 15.07 4.37 1.86
C TYR A 17 14.68 4.34 3.34
N ASP A 18 13.97 3.31 3.80
CA ASP A 18 13.53 3.18 5.19
C ASP A 18 14.73 3.07 6.14
N ILE A 19 15.75 2.27 5.81
CA ILE A 19 16.98 2.16 6.61
C ILE A 19 17.68 3.53 6.71
N ASN A 20 17.73 4.27 5.61
CA ASN A 20 18.34 5.60 5.59
C ASN A 20 17.54 6.61 6.42
N SER A 21 16.21 6.56 6.35
CA SER A 21 15.33 7.49 7.07
C SER A 21 15.54 7.42 8.59
N ILE A 22 15.82 6.22 9.12
CA ILE A 22 16.06 5.98 10.53
C ILE A 22 17.51 6.27 10.93
N ARG A 23 18.49 5.81 10.14
CA ARG A 23 19.89 5.79 10.56
C ARG A 23 20.73 7.00 10.12
N LYS A 24 20.69 7.34 8.85
CA LYS A 24 21.70 8.23 8.23
C LYS A 24 21.15 9.54 7.70
N LYS A 25 19.88 9.62 7.36
CA LYS A 25 19.20 10.79 6.76
C LYS A 25 19.97 11.39 5.57
N ASN A 26 20.65 10.55 4.76
CA ASN A 26 21.36 11.00 3.57
C ASN A 26 20.37 11.41 2.49
N VAL A 27 20.53 12.61 1.95
CA VAL A 27 19.63 13.23 0.96
C VAL A 27 19.52 12.42 -0.34
N ILE A 28 20.59 11.75 -0.77
CA ILE A 28 20.57 10.92 -1.98
C ILE A 28 19.62 9.72 -1.79
N PHE A 29 19.71 9.04 -0.66
CA PHE A 29 18.88 7.86 -0.36
C PHE A 29 17.42 8.23 -0.04
N GLN A 30 17.13 9.47 0.31
CA GLN A 30 15.75 9.97 0.44
C GLN A 30 14.99 9.92 -0.89
N LYS A 31 15.69 10.05 -2.03
CA LYS A 31 15.09 9.95 -3.37
C LYS A 31 14.75 8.51 -3.78
N PHE A 32 15.25 7.50 -3.06
CA PHE A 32 15.09 6.08 -3.43
C PHE A 32 13.66 5.61 -3.34
N PHE A 33 12.83 6.22 -2.50
CA PHE A 33 11.39 5.95 -2.49
C PHE A 33 10.74 6.32 -3.84
N ALA A 34 10.99 7.53 -4.32
CA ALA A 34 10.44 7.98 -5.61
C ALA A 34 10.98 7.14 -6.79
N VAL A 35 12.30 6.87 -6.81
CA VAL A 35 12.92 6.03 -7.85
C VAL A 35 12.36 4.61 -7.81
N GLY A 36 12.21 4.02 -6.61
CA GLY A 36 11.60 2.71 -6.42
C GLY A 36 10.17 2.66 -6.94
N THR A 37 9.36 3.70 -6.64
CA THR A 37 7.99 3.82 -7.15
C THR A 37 7.95 3.86 -8.67
N VAL A 38 8.82 4.63 -9.31
CA VAL A 38 8.95 4.67 -10.77
C VAL A 38 9.30 3.28 -11.33
N PHE A 39 10.21 2.55 -10.69
CA PHE A 39 10.58 1.19 -11.12
C PHE A 39 9.41 0.21 -11.00
N VAL A 40 8.66 0.23 -9.91
CA VAL A 40 7.48 -0.62 -9.73
C VAL A 40 6.41 -0.29 -10.77
N VAL A 41 6.15 0.99 -11.03
CA VAL A 41 5.17 1.43 -12.04
C VAL A 41 5.61 1.02 -13.46
N ILE A 42 6.85 1.28 -13.84
CA ILE A 42 7.36 0.87 -15.16
C ILE A 42 7.32 -0.65 -15.31
N SER A 43 7.73 -1.39 -14.28
CA SER A 43 7.66 -2.86 -14.24
C SER A 43 6.24 -3.36 -14.51
N LEU A 44 5.24 -2.76 -13.84
CA LEU A 44 3.83 -3.11 -14.05
C LEU A 44 3.37 -2.78 -15.48
N LEU A 45 3.67 -1.59 -15.98
CA LEU A 45 3.31 -1.18 -17.34
C LEU A 45 3.93 -2.12 -18.39
N MET A 46 5.20 -2.49 -18.24
CA MET A 46 5.87 -3.43 -19.13
C MET A 46 5.20 -4.82 -19.10
N GLU A 47 4.79 -5.30 -17.91
CA GLU A 47 4.08 -6.58 -17.80
C GLU A 47 2.70 -6.51 -18.45
N LEU A 48 1.94 -5.47 -18.21
CA LEU A 48 0.61 -5.29 -18.82
C LEU A 48 0.69 -5.20 -20.35
N LEU A 49 1.64 -4.45 -20.90
CA LEU A 49 1.86 -4.34 -22.33
C LEU A 49 2.27 -5.69 -22.95
N PHE A 50 3.17 -6.43 -22.27
CA PHE A 50 3.58 -7.75 -22.71
C PHE A 50 2.41 -8.74 -22.74
N LEU A 51 1.58 -8.75 -21.69
CA LEU A 51 0.41 -9.62 -21.60
C LEU A 51 -0.69 -9.22 -22.59
N TRP A 52 -0.86 -7.92 -22.81
CA TRP A 52 -1.83 -7.42 -23.81
C TRP A 52 -1.56 -7.98 -25.20
N GLY A 53 -0.30 -8.04 -25.64
CA GLY A 53 0.10 -8.59 -26.94
C GLY A 53 -0.07 -10.11 -27.08
N GLN A 54 -0.22 -10.84 -25.96
CA GLN A 54 -0.30 -12.31 -25.95
C GLN A 54 -1.70 -12.87 -25.67
N CYS A 55 -2.63 -12.04 -25.27
CA CYS A 55 -3.92 -12.51 -24.73
C CYS A 55 -4.99 -12.63 -25.82
N GLN A 56 -5.71 -13.76 -25.82
CA GLN A 56 -7.03 -13.82 -26.46
C GLN A 56 -8.00 -13.03 -25.59
N HIS A 57 -8.42 -11.87 -26.05
CA HIS A 57 -9.26 -10.92 -25.30
C HIS A 57 -10.65 -11.50 -25.04
N ARG A 58 -10.88 -12.04 -23.86
CA ARG A 58 -12.20 -12.40 -23.36
C ARG A 58 -12.81 -11.15 -22.72
N ILE A 59 -13.58 -10.40 -23.50
CA ILE A 59 -14.15 -9.09 -23.10
C ILE A 59 -14.81 -9.12 -21.73
N GLY A 60 -15.66 -10.11 -21.44
CA GLY A 60 -16.34 -10.20 -20.14
C GLY A 60 -15.39 -10.33 -18.95
N ARG A 61 -14.30 -11.10 -19.10
CA ARG A 61 -13.28 -11.24 -18.06
C ARG A 61 -12.47 -9.96 -17.88
N MET A 62 -12.12 -9.29 -18.97
CA MET A 62 -11.42 -8.02 -18.92
C MET A 62 -12.25 -6.93 -18.24
N ILE A 63 -13.56 -6.84 -18.53
CA ILE A 63 -14.42 -5.87 -17.88
C ILE A 63 -14.54 -6.18 -16.39
N GLY A 64 -14.86 -7.42 -16.00
CA GLY A 64 -15.07 -7.77 -14.59
C GLY A 64 -13.83 -7.54 -13.72
N PHE A 65 -12.71 -8.14 -14.09
CA PHE A 65 -11.46 -7.98 -13.35
C PHE A 65 -10.83 -6.60 -13.51
N GLY A 66 -10.99 -5.97 -14.70
CA GLY A 66 -10.49 -4.61 -14.93
C GLY A 66 -11.19 -3.59 -14.04
N THR A 67 -12.51 -3.68 -13.90
CA THR A 67 -13.27 -2.83 -12.95
C THR A 67 -12.79 -3.06 -11.52
N GLY A 68 -12.57 -4.32 -11.12
CA GLY A 68 -12.00 -4.67 -9.81
C GLY A 68 -10.62 -4.06 -9.60
N ALA A 69 -9.71 -4.17 -10.59
CA ALA A 69 -8.38 -3.60 -10.52
C ALA A 69 -8.42 -2.07 -10.33
N VAL A 70 -9.25 -1.37 -11.11
CA VAL A 70 -9.44 0.09 -10.98
C VAL A 70 -9.99 0.44 -9.60
N GLY A 71 -10.99 -0.29 -9.09
CA GLY A 71 -11.54 -0.07 -7.75
C GLY A 71 -10.49 -0.24 -6.65
N PHE A 72 -9.69 -1.31 -6.69
CA PHE A 72 -8.62 -1.52 -5.72
C PHE A 72 -7.50 -0.48 -5.84
N PHE A 73 -7.16 -0.02 -7.05
CA PHE A 73 -6.20 1.08 -7.22
C PHE A 73 -6.74 2.39 -6.66
N ALA A 74 -8.02 2.69 -6.86
CA ALA A 74 -8.63 3.88 -6.27
C ALA A 74 -8.59 3.83 -4.74
N LEU A 75 -8.88 2.66 -4.14
CA LEU A 75 -8.77 2.46 -2.69
C LEU A 75 -7.31 2.58 -2.20
N LEU A 76 -6.35 2.09 -2.98
CA LEU A 76 -4.93 2.22 -2.66
C LEU A 76 -4.51 3.70 -2.65
N ILE A 77 -4.85 4.45 -3.69
CA ILE A 77 -4.55 5.89 -3.78
C ILE A 77 -5.24 6.64 -2.64
N TYR A 78 -6.53 6.36 -2.39
CA TYR A 78 -7.25 6.96 -1.29
C TYR A 78 -6.55 6.71 0.06
N THR A 79 -6.17 5.47 0.32
CA THR A 79 -5.52 5.09 1.58
C THR A 79 -4.17 5.78 1.77
N LEU A 80 -3.36 5.88 0.70
CA LEU A 80 -2.01 6.44 0.80
C LEU A 80 -1.99 7.98 0.87
N PHE A 81 -2.94 8.67 0.23
CA PHE A 81 -2.87 10.12 0.05
C PHE A 81 -4.01 10.89 0.72
N PHE A 82 -5.15 10.27 0.98
CA PHE A 82 -6.34 10.96 1.50
C PHE A 82 -6.81 10.46 2.87
N ALA A 83 -6.50 9.21 3.22
CA ALA A 83 -6.90 8.65 4.51
C ALA A 83 -6.00 9.08 5.66
N LEU A 84 -4.84 9.66 5.37
CA LEU A 84 -3.91 10.22 6.36
C LEU A 84 -4.08 11.74 6.41
N PRO A 85 -4.17 12.37 7.58
CA PRO A 85 -4.02 13.80 7.71
C PRO A 85 -2.56 14.17 7.39
N PHE A 86 -2.35 14.64 6.15
CA PHE A 86 -1.02 14.82 5.57
C PHE A 86 -0.16 15.80 6.37
N GLU A 87 -0.76 16.88 6.88
CA GLU A 87 -0.05 17.92 7.64
C GLU A 87 0.45 17.41 9.00
N GLU A 88 -0.37 16.66 9.73
CA GLU A 88 -0.01 16.14 11.06
C GLU A 88 0.98 14.98 10.99
N THR A 89 0.93 14.20 9.90
CA THR A 89 1.73 12.96 9.79
C THR A 89 3.11 13.21 9.16
N TYR A 90 3.23 14.18 8.26
CA TYR A 90 4.45 14.38 7.46
C TYR A 90 5.13 15.73 7.62
N CYS A 91 4.42 16.80 8.05
CA CYS A 91 4.96 18.16 8.08
C CYS A 91 5.48 18.63 9.43
N GLU A 92 5.16 17.96 10.53
CA GLU A 92 5.72 18.33 11.82
C GLU A 92 7.14 17.76 12.02
N ASP A 93 8.13 18.64 12.07
CA ASP A 93 9.53 18.32 12.41
C ASP A 93 9.74 17.92 13.89
N ASN A 94 8.68 17.73 14.64
CA ASN A 94 8.75 17.31 16.02
C ASN A 94 9.17 15.86 16.14
N LYS A 95 10.11 15.59 17.04
CA LYS A 95 10.67 14.28 17.40
C LYS A 95 9.63 13.25 17.90
N LEU A 96 8.35 13.61 17.97
CA LEU A 96 7.25 12.83 18.51
C LEU A 96 6.13 12.68 17.47
N ARG A 97 6.41 11.98 16.37
CA ARG A 97 5.36 11.62 15.40
C ARG A 97 4.48 10.52 15.95
N ALA A 98 3.15 10.71 15.91
CA ALA A 98 2.16 9.68 16.24
C ALA A 98 1.73 8.92 14.97
N ALA A 99 1.54 7.61 15.09
CA ALA A 99 0.88 6.84 14.03
C ALA A 99 -0.62 7.18 14.05
N TYR A 100 -1.19 7.40 12.86
CA TYR A 100 -2.62 7.60 12.69
C TYR A 100 -3.37 6.27 12.84
N THR A 101 -4.40 6.24 13.70
CA THR A 101 -5.08 5.01 14.13
C THR A 101 -6.58 4.99 13.81
N GLU A 102 -7.08 6.02 13.12
CA GLU A 102 -8.51 6.16 12.79
C GLU A 102 -8.83 5.79 11.34
N GLY A 103 -10.10 5.75 11.00
CA GLY A 103 -10.57 5.47 9.64
C GLY A 103 -10.09 4.11 9.14
N MET A 104 -9.52 4.07 7.93
CA MET A 104 -8.99 2.84 7.31
C MET A 104 -7.86 2.21 8.13
N TYR A 105 -7.05 3.02 8.82
CA TYR A 105 -5.97 2.55 9.68
C TYR A 105 -6.46 2.01 11.03
N GLY A 106 -7.72 2.28 11.41
CA GLY A 106 -8.40 1.61 12.50
C GLY A 106 -8.85 0.18 12.15
N VAL A 107 -9.03 -0.14 10.87
CA VAL A 107 -9.43 -1.48 10.41
C VAL A 107 -8.27 -2.47 10.50
N CYS A 108 -7.13 -2.09 9.97
CA CYS A 108 -5.87 -2.83 10.07
C CYS A 108 -4.70 -1.85 9.88
N ARG A 109 -3.50 -2.25 10.33
CA ARG A 109 -2.32 -1.38 10.27
C ARG A 109 -1.81 -1.10 8.87
N HIS A 110 -2.04 -2.02 7.92
CA HIS A 110 -1.53 -1.92 6.55
C HIS A 110 -2.63 -2.12 5.49
N PRO A 111 -3.67 -1.27 5.47
CA PRO A 111 -4.78 -1.44 4.52
C PRO A 111 -4.33 -1.31 3.06
N GLY A 112 -3.34 -0.48 2.76
CA GLY A 112 -2.79 -0.31 1.42
C GLY A 112 -2.29 -1.61 0.78
N VAL A 113 -1.80 -2.56 1.59
CA VAL A 113 -1.33 -3.87 1.09
C VAL A 113 -2.47 -4.73 0.60
N LEU A 114 -3.62 -4.69 1.27
CA LEU A 114 -4.82 -5.41 0.83
C LEU A 114 -5.29 -4.90 -0.53
N TRP A 115 -5.29 -3.58 -0.71
CA TRP A 115 -5.68 -2.94 -1.96
C TRP A 115 -4.66 -3.21 -3.08
N PHE A 116 -3.37 -3.15 -2.78
CA PHE A 116 -2.31 -3.53 -3.70
C PHE A 116 -2.46 -4.98 -4.15
N ALA A 117 -2.62 -5.91 -3.22
CA ALA A 117 -2.80 -7.33 -3.53
C ALA A 117 -4.08 -7.55 -4.35
N GLY A 118 -5.20 -6.92 -3.98
CA GLY A 118 -6.45 -6.99 -4.72
C GLY A 118 -6.31 -6.51 -6.16
N ALA A 119 -5.65 -5.37 -6.38
CA ALA A 119 -5.39 -4.82 -7.71
C ALA A 119 -4.56 -5.78 -8.56
N TYR A 120 -3.45 -6.30 -8.01
CA TYR A 120 -2.56 -7.22 -8.71
C TYR A 120 -3.22 -8.57 -9.02
N LEU A 121 -4.02 -9.11 -8.10
CA LEU A 121 -4.81 -10.33 -8.35
C LEU A 121 -5.89 -10.11 -9.41
N CYS A 122 -6.55 -8.97 -9.42
CA CYS A 122 -7.49 -8.60 -10.47
C CYS A 122 -6.78 -8.47 -11.83
N MET A 123 -5.63 -7.81 -11.91
CA MET A 123 -4.85 -7.73 -13.15
C MET A 123 -4.43 -9.11 -13.64
N TRP A 124 -3.97 -10.00 -12.76
CA TRP A 124 -3.75 -11.39 -13.13
C TRP A 124 -5.03 -12.06 -13.65
N GLY A 125 -6.16 -11.86 -12.98
CA GLY A 125 -7.47 -12.38 -13.40
C GLY A 125 -7.88 -11.94 -14.81
N MET A 126 -7.53 -10.71 -15.23
CA MET A 126 -7.82 -10.21 -16.58
C MET A 126 -7.17 -11.09 -17.66
N PHE A 127 -5.91 -11.45 -17.48
CA PHE A 127 -5.14 -12.18 -18.49
C PHE A 127 -5.23 -13.69 -18.30
N GLY A 128 -5.29 -14.18 -17.06
CA GLY A 128 -5.27 -15.61 -16.71
C GLY A 128 -3.90 -16.25 -16.96
N GLY A 129 -3.86 -17.57 -16.81
CA GLY A 129 -2.63 -18.34 -16.98
C GLY A 129 -1.74 -18.32 -15.75
N TRP A 130 -1.19 -19.49 -15.36
CA TRP A 130 -0.38 -19.58 -14.14
C TRP A 130 1.00 -18.92 -14.31
N LYS A 131 1.58 -18.97 -15.50
CA LYS A 131 2.88 -18.34 -15.80
C LYS A 131 2.83 -16.84 -15.68
N GLN A 132 1.74 -16.23 -16.12
CA GLN A 132 1.45 -14.80 -16.00
C GLN A 132 1.27 -14.39 -14.54
N GLY A 133 0.71 -15.30 -13.72
CA GLY A 133 0.54 -15.08 -12.28
C GLY A 133 1.82 -14.91 -11.50
N ILE A 134 2.95 -15.48 -11.95
CA ILE A 134 4.24 -15.41 -11.25
C ILE A 134 4.66 -13.97 -10.98
N TYR A 135 4.55 -13.09 -11.96
CA TYR A 135 4.88 -11.67 -11.79
C TYR A 135 4.02 -11.03 -10.68
N PHE A 136 2.69 -11.17 -10.79
CA PHE A 136 1.77 -10.54 -9.86
C PHE A 136 1.94 -11.05 -8.44
N LEU A 137 2.08 -12.36 -8.27
CA LEU A 137 2.30 -12.98 -6.96
C LEU A 137 3.63 -12.57 -6.34
N LEU A 138 4.68 -12.44 -7.16
CA LEU A 138 5.99 -12.02 -6.68
C LEU A 138 5.98 -10.54 -6.23
N MET A 139 5.27 -9.66 -6.93
CA MET A 139 5.12 -8.27 -6.52
C MET A 139 4.32 -8.14 -5.22
N ILE A 140 3.24 -8.94 -5.07
CA ILE A 140 2.48 -9.02 -3.81
C ILE A 140 3.38 -9.51 -2.68
N PHE A 141 4.20 -10.52 -2.92
CA PHE A 141 5.14 -11.05 -1.94
C PHE A 141 6.19 -10.00 -1.50
N TRP A 142 6.78 -9.27 -2.45
CA TRP A 142 7.71 -8.17 -2.15
C TRP A 142 7.05 -7.07 -1.31
N ASN A 143 5.81 -6.68 -1.68
CA ASN A 143 5.05 -5.70 -0.91
C ASN A 143 4.78 -6.21 0.51
N TYR A 144 4.41 -7.49 0.68
CA TYR A 144 4.20 -8.11 1.98
C TYR A 144 5.48 -8.14 2.83
N LEU A 145 6.62 -8.50 2.25
CA LEU A 145 7.92 -8.46 2.96
C LEU A 145 8.27 -7.03 3.40
N TYR A 146 8.02 -6.06 2.54
CA TYR A 146 8.30 -4.66 2.85
C TYR A 146 7.48 -4.15 4.03
N ILE A 147 6.20 -4.46 4.09
CA ILE A 147 5.37 -4.02 5.22
C ILE A 147 5.69 -4.76 6.52
N ILE A 148 6.11 -6.03 6.47
CA ILE A 148 6.62 -6.73 7.66
C ILE A 148 7.84 -5.98 8.20
N PHE A 149 8.76 -5.60 7.34
CA PHE A 149 9.92 -4.82 7.72
C PHE A 149 9.53 -3.48 8.33
N GLN A 150 8.58 -2.76 7.74
CA GLN A 150 8.07 -1.50 8.29
C GLN A 150 7.40 -1.69 9.65
N ASP A 151 6.53 -2.69 9.79
CA ASP A 151 5.80 -2.95 11.02
C ASP A 151 6.71 -3.35 12.19
N LEU A 152 7.76 -4.13 11.92
CA LEU A 152 8.65 -4.65 12.96
C LEU A 152 9.83 -3.72 13.25
N TRP A 153 10.29 -2.95 12.28
CA TRP A 153 11.53 -2.19 12.44
C TRP A 153 11.38 -0.69 12.20
N THR A 154 10.80 -0.24 11.09
CA THR A 154 10.76 1.19 10.73
C THR A 154 9.78 1.96 11.60
N PHE A 155 8.53 1.52 11.69
CA PHE A 155 7.46 2.26 12.35
C PHE A 155 7.61 2.33 13.87
N PRO A 156 8.07 1.28 14.59
CA PRO A 156 8.34 1.41 16.02
C PRO A 156 9.43 2.43 16.39
N GLN A 157 10.30 2.77 15.43
CA GLN A 157 11.34 3.79 15.61
C GLN A 157 10.91 5.18 15.12
N THR A 158 9.87 5.23 14.27
CA THR A 158 9.34 6.47 13.70
C THR A 158 8.22 7.07 14.54
N PHE A 159 7.32 6.22 15.07
CA PHE A 159 6.12 6.66 15.77
C PHE A 159 6.16 6.22 17.24
N PHE A 160 6.00 7.18 18.15
CA PHE A 160 6.11 6.91 19.59
C PHE A 160 4.97 6.01 20.13
N ASN A 161 3.77 6.08 19.54
CA ASN A 161 2.59 5.30 19.93
C ASN A 161 2.46 3.96 19.18
N TYR A 162 3.45 3.58 18.34
CA TYR A 162 3.30 2.43 17.45
C TYR A 162 3.12 1.10 18.17
N LYS A 163 3.80 0.90 19.30
CA LYS A 163 3.66 -0.32 20.11
C LYS A 163 2.26 -0.49 20.69
N GLU A 164 1.60 0.59 21.05
CA GLU A 164 0.21 0.58 21.49
C GLU A 164 -0.73 0.31 20.32
N TYR A 165 -0.48 0.93 19.18
CA TYR A 165 -1.21 0.68 17.93
C TYR A 165 -1.12 -0.79 17.51
N GLN A 166 0.06 -1.42 17.61
CA GLN A 166 0.23 -2.86 17.34
C GLN A 166 -0.62 -3.77 18.24
N LYS A 167 -0.86 -3.39 19.48
CA LYS A 167 -1.68 -4.17 20.42
C LYS A 167 -3.17 -4.07 20.10
N ASN A 168 -3.62 -2.89 19.67
CA ASN A 168 -5.04 -2.56 19.55
C ASN A 168 -5.59 -2.81 18.13
N THR A 169 -4.72 -2.79 17.11
CA THR A 169 -5.15 -2.89 15.72
C THR A 169 -4.46 -4.09 15.03
N PRO A 170 -5.23 -4.95 14.33
CA PRO A 170 -4.67 -6.12 13.66
C PRO A 170 -3.72 -5.74 12.52
N PHE A 171 -2.77 -6.62 12.21
CA PHE A 171 -1.75 -6.39 11.17
C PHE A 171 -2.38 -6.20 9.79
N LEU A 172 -3.10 -7.20 9.28
CA LEU A 172 -3.73 -7.18 7.95
C LEU A 172 -5.20 -7.60 7.96
N ILE A 173 -5.53 -8.66 8.68
CA ILE A 173 -6.86 -9.25 8.65
C ILE A 173 -7.75 -8.52 9.66
N PRO A 174 -8.77 -7.77 9.21
CA PRO A 174 -9.68 -7.07 10.10
C PRO A 174 -10.38 -8.03 11.06
N ASN A 175 -10.56 -7.62 12.30
CA ASN A 175 -11.42 -8.30 13.26
C ASN A 175 -12.71 -7.49 13.53
N ARG A 176 -13.65 -8.07 14.26
CA ARG A 176 -14.94 -7.41 14.55
C ARG A 176 -14.79 -6.09 15.30
N ASP A 177 -13.81 -6.01 16.19
CA ASP A 177 -13.60 -4.82 17.01
C ASP A 177 -12.93 -3.70 16.20
N SER A 178 -11.95 -4.03 15.34
CA SER A 178 -11.31 -3.06 14.46
C SER A 178 -12.30 -2.47 13.43
N ILE A 179 -13.23 -3.29 12.92
CA ILE A 179 -14.29 -2.80 12.03
C ILE A 179 -15.23 -1.84 12.77
N ARG A 180 -15.60 -2.15 14.02
CA ARG A 180 -16.45 -1.25 14.83
C ARG A 180 -15.76 0.08 15.11
N VAL A 181 -14.47 0.08 15.44
CA VAL A 181 -13.69 1.31 15.66
C VAL A 181 -13.66 2.16 14.38
N CYS A 182 -13.44 1.56 13.23
CA CYS A 182 -13.48 2.26 11.95
C CYS A 182 -14.85 2.90 11.67
N LEU A 183 -15.93 2.13 11.81
CA LEU A 183 -17.29 2.63 11.57
C LEU A 183 -17.64 3.77 12.53
N TYR A 184 -17.22 3.67 13.78
CA TYR A 184 -17.41 4.74 14.75
C TYR A 184 -16.64 6.01 14.38
N SER A 185 -15.38 5.90 13.98
CA SER A 185 -14.55 7.05 13.58
C SER A 185 -15.09 7.75 12.33
N ILE A 186 -15.53 7.00 11.33
CA ILE A 186 -16.17 7.55 10.12
C ILE A 186 -17.48 8.29 10.49
N ARG A 187 -18.32 7.67 11.32
CA ARG A 187 -19.58 8.30 11.75
C ARG A 187 -19.32 9.61 12.51
N LYS A 188 -18.31 9.63 13.37
CA LYS A 188 -17.91 10.84 14.11
C LYS A 188 -17.47 11.96 13.16
N GLN A 189 -16.65 11.64 12.15
CA GLN A 189 -16.21 12.60 11.14
C GLN A 189 -17.39 13.17 10.33
N LEU A 190 -18.34 12.34 9.92
CA LEU A 190 -19.54 12.79 9.21
C LEU A 190 -20.43 13.72 10.05
N LEU A 191 -20.55 13.46 11.34
CA LEU A 191 -21.32 14.31 12.26
C LEU A 191 -20.67 15.69 12.45
N ILE A 192 -19.33 15.73 12.55
CA ILE A 192 -18.59 17.01 12.64
C ILE A 192 -18.72 17.81 11.34
N TRP A 193 -18.69 17.14 10.20
CA TRP A 193 -18.89 17.80 8.89
C TRP A 193 -20.29 18.37 8.72
N GLY A 194 -21.32 17.62 9.14
CA GLY A 194 -22.72 18.07 9.08
C GLY A 194 -23.08 19.18 10.07
N SER A 195 -22.29 19.40 11.13
CA SER A 195 -22.49 20.49 12.09
C SER A 195 -21.83 21.81 11.68
N ASN A 196 -20.98 21.79 10.64
CA ASN A 196 -20.28 22.95 10.10
C ASN A 196 -20.92 23.49 8.80
N LEU A 197 -22.04 22.90 8.35
CA LEU A 197 -22.89 23.35 7.25
C LEU A 197 -24.18 23.98 7.78
#